data_8072b230fded0ee2957fc87d906a7457
#
_entry.id   8072b230fded0ee2957fc87d906a7457
#
_cell.length_a   1.000
_cell.length_b   1.000
_cell.length_c   1.000
_cell.angle_alpha   90.00
_cell.angle_beta   90.00
_cell.angle_gamma   90.00
#
_symmetry.space_group_name_H-M   'P 1'
#
loop_
_entity.id
_entity.type
_entity.pdbx_description
1 polymer ?
#
loop_
_entity_poly.entity_id
_entity_poly.type
_entity_poly.pdbx_seq_one_letter_code
_entity_poly.pdbx_strand_id
1 'polypeptide(L)'
;QSKSYAKEWRRAISARSPLTIAGIPDRSCRFVELTRAIAAAARVTTHDGTICIACNMSEKPGIIFTRWRHGVDLPMLLREASDSEETVLLLDALHTSLFAQALENRRLVLLSHLDQEFVEDLDIGHAETPDAINRLIQQSESVTVLHEANRLCPKKI
;
A
#
# COMPACT_ATOMS: atom_id res chain seq x y z
N GLN A 1 7.47 -29.67 -2.70
CA GLN A 1 6.13 -29.02 -2.72
C GLN A 1 6.20 -27.49 -2.56
N SER A 2 7.05 -26.92 -1.70
CA SER A 2 7.11 -25.45 -1.47
C SER A 2 7.54 -24.62 -2.69
N LYS A 3 8.37 -25.17 -3.60
CA LYS A 3 8.81 -24.51 -4.84
C LYS A 3 7.71 -24.38 -5.90
N SER A 4 6.69 -25.26 -5.87
CA SER A 4 5.55 -25.21 -6.79
C SER A 4 4.63 -24.02 -6.46
N TYR A 5 4.29 -23.82 -5.20
CA TYR A 5 3.44 -22.72 -4.75
C TYR A 5 4.05 -21.34 -5.04
N ALA A 6 5.37 -21.18 -4.82
CA ALA A 6 6.04 -19.91 -5.12
C ALA A 6 6.02 -19.54 -6.63
N LYS A 7 5.81 -20.51 -7.52
CA LYS A 7 5.75 -20.30 -8.96
C LYS A 7 4.37 -19.80 -9.42
N GLU A 8 3.30 -20.25 -8.76
CA GLU A 8 1.92 -19.78 -9.04
C GLU A 8 1.69 -18.31 -8.65
N TRP A 9 2.37 -17.83 -7.61
CA TRP A 9 2.28 -16.45 -7.14
C TRP A 9 3.16 -15.46 -7.92
N ARG A 10 3.99 -15.95 -8.85
CA ARG A 10 4.85 -15.14 -9.72
C ARG A 10 4.24 -15.04 -11.12
N ARG A 11 3.31 -14.13 -11.31
CA ARG A 11 2.82 -13.83 -12.66
C ARG A 11 3.71 -12.80 -13.32
N ALA A 12 4.14 -13.10 -14.55
CA ALA A 12 4.76 -12.10 -15.42
C ALA A 12 3.67 -11.14 -15.92
N ILE A 13 3.86 -9.85 -15.71
CA ILE A 13 2.98 -8.80 -16.21
C ILE A 13 3.70 -8.12 -17.35
N SER A 14 3.04 -8.05 -18.51
CA SER A 14 3.64 -7.58 -19.77
C SER A 14 3.81 -6.06 -19.85
N ALA A 15 3.01 -5.30 -19.09
CA ALA A 15 3.08 -3.84 -19.06
C ALA A 15 2.60 -3.30 -17.71
N ARG A 16 3.04 -2.10 -17.36
CA ARG A 16 2.51 -1.35 -16.20
C ARG A 16 1.26 -0.60 -16.59
N SER A 17 0.33 -0.48 -15.66
CA SER A 17 -0.92 0.26 -15.83
C SER A 17 -0.90 1.57 -15.06
N PRO A 18 -1.57 2.62 -15.54
CA PRO A 18 -1.73 3.88 -14.80
C PRO A 18 -2.60 3.72 -13.55
N LEU A 19 -3.46 2.70 -13.49
CA LEU A 19 -4.26 2.36 -12.33
C LEU A 19 -4.06 0.90 -11.95
N THR A 20 -3.78 0.65 -10.68
CA THR A 20 -3.78 -0.71 -10.11
C THR A 20 -4.76 -0.77 -8.95
N ILE A 21 -5.65 -1.76 -8.99
CA ILE A 21 -6.56 -2.06 -7.90
C ILE A 21 -6.06 -3.32 -7.21
N ALA A 22 -5.82 -3.23 -5.92
CA ALA A 22 -5.27 -4.32 -5.14
C ALA A 22 -6.20 -4.65 -3.96
N GLY A 23 -6.70 -5.88 -3.93
CA GLY A 23 -7.56 -6.39 -2.87
C GLY A 23 -6.77 -7.16 -1.82
N ILE A 24 -7.09 -6.94 -0.55
CA ILE A 24 -6.60 -7.70 0.60
C ILE A 24 -7.80 -8.39 1.24
N PRO A 25 -7.98 -9.71 1.04
CA PRO A 25 -9.18 -10.42 1.48
C PRO A 25 -9.18 -10.78 2.97
N ASP A 26 -8.09 -10.53 3.68
CA ASP A 26 -7.98 -10.89 5.09
C ASP A 26 -8.99 -10.13 5.95
N ARG A 27 -9.62 -10.82 6.90
CA ARG A 27 -10.63 -10.23 7.81
C ARG A 27 -10.06 -9.15 8.71
N SER A 28 -8.75 -9.20 8.98
CA SER A 28 -8.02 -8.17 9.72
C SER A 28 -6.80 -7.75 8.90
N CYS A 29 -6.93 -6.67 8.16
CA CYS A 29 -5.80 -6.04 7.48
C CYS A 29 -5.12 -5.08 8.45
N ARG A 30 -3.84 -5.30 8.73
CA ARG A 30 -2.98 -4.40 9.50
C ARG A 30 -2.07 -3.63 8.55
N PHE A 31 -1.33 -2.67 9.09
CA PHE A 31 -0.43 -1.83 8.31
C PHE A 31 0.65 -2.63 7.54
N VAL A 32 1.10 -3.77 8.08
CA VAL A 32 2.06 -4.64 7.38
C VAL A 32 1.46 -5.28 6.11
N GLU A 33 0.21 -5.72 6.15
CA GLU A 33 -0.48 -6.27 4.98
C GLU A 33 -0.72 -5.19 3.91
N LEU A 34 -1.09 -3.98 4.35
CA LEU A 34 -1.22 -2.81 3.47
C LEU A 34 0.11 -2.50 2.77
N THR A 35 1.21 -2.42 3.51
CA THR A 35 2.55 -2.16 2.97
C THR A 35 2.97 -3.19 1.93
N ARG A 36 2.71 -4.48 2.18
CA ARG A 36 2.98 -5.56 1.22
C ARG A 36 2.16 -5.44 -0.05
N ALA A 37 0.88 -5.12 0.08
CA ALA A 37 -0.01 -4.93 -1.07
C ALA A 37 0.42 -3.74 -1.94
N ILE A 38 0.82 -2.62 -1.32
CA ILE A 38 1.36 -1.46 -2.02
C ILE A 38 2.67 -1.83 -2.74
N ALA A 39 3.57 -2.56 -2.09
CA ALA A 39 4.82 -3.01 -2.72
C ALA A 39 4.57 -3.93 -3.93
N ALA A 40 3.55 -4.78 -3.88
CA ALA A 40 3.15 -5.61 -5.01
C ALA A 40 2.53 -4.75 -6.14
N ALA A 41 1.61 -3.85 -5.81
CA ALA A 41 0.94 -2.96 -6.75
C ALA A 41 1.92 -2.01 -7.45
N ALA A 42 2.88 -1.45 -6.72
CA ALA A 42 3.89 -0.53 -7.26
C ALA A 42 4.74 -1.15 -8.39
N ARG A 43 4.92 -2.47 -8.39
CA ARG A 43 5.67 -3.17 -9.44
C ARG A 43 4.97 -3.18 -10.79
N VAL A 44 3.66 -3.05 -10.80
CA VAL A 44 2.79 -3.13 -11.97
C VAL A 44 2.10 -1.82 -12.30
N THR A 45 2.31 -0.79 -11.48
CA THR A 45 1.79 0.57 -11.67
C THR A 45 2.85 1.46 -12.29
N THR A 46 2.48 2.35 -13.20
CA THR A 46 3.37 3.39 -13.73
C THR A 46 3.91 4.28 -12.62
N HIS A 47 4.98 5.01 -12.88
CA HIS A 47 5.69 5.78 -11.85
C HIS A 47 4.83 6.91 -11.24
N ASP A 48 3.96 7.50 -12.03
CA ASP A 48 3.01 8.56 -11.67
C ASP A 48 1.56 8.06 -11.56
N GLY A 49 1.38 6.73 -11.54
CA GLY A 49 0.08 6.08 -11.52
C GLY A 49 -0.60 6.12 -10.16
N THR A 50 -1.80 5.56 -10.13
CA THR A 50 -2.62 5.45 -8.92
C THR A 50 -2.71 4.00 -8.46
N ILE A 51 -2.50 3.78 -7.18
CA ILE A 51 -2.73 2.50 -6.50
C ILE A 51 -3.99 2.65 -5.66
N CYS A 52 -4.98 1.80 -5.91
CA CYS A 52 -6.19 1.72 -5.11
C CYS A 52 -6.16 0.42 -4.30
N ILE A 53 -6.23 0.51 -2.97
CA ILE A 53 -6.26 -0.66 -2.08
C ILE A 53 -7.65 -0.80 -1.48
N ALA A 54 -8.25 -1.98 -1.66
CA ALA A 54 -9.47 -2.38 -0.98
C ALA A 54 -9.15 -3.37 0.14
N CYS A 55 -9.44 -3.00 1.38
CA CYS A 55 -9.11 -3.81 2.56
C CYS A 55 -10.06 -3.53 3.74
N ASN A 56 -10.02 -4.42 4.74
CA ASN A 56 -10.79 -4.27 5.98
C ASN A 56 -9.97 -3.60 7.11
N MET A 57 -9.03 -2.72 6.76
CA MET A 57 -8.23 -2.03 7.76
C MET A 57 -9.09 -1.06 8.56
N SER A 58 -9.07 -1.21 9.89
CA SER A 58 -9.76 -0.35 10.87
C SER A 58 -8.79 0.22 11.90
N GLU A 59 -7.61 -0.39 12.08
CA GLU A 59 -6.58 0.08 12.99
C GLU A 59 -5.72 1.15 12.31
N LYS A 60 -5.49 2.26 13.01
CA LYS A 60 -4.63 3.34 12.53
C LYS A 60 -3.18 2.84 12.43
N PRO A 61 -2.42 3.31 11.42
CA PRO A 61 -0.97 3.13 11.37
C PRO A 61 -0.27 3.68 12.63
N GLY A 62 0.98 3.28 12.82
CA GLY A 62 1.77 3.72 13.95
C GLY A 62 2.17 5.20 13.90
N ILE A 63 2.81 5.64 14.99
CA ILE A 63 3.17 7.06 15.18
C ILE A 63 4.24 7.53 14.19
N ILE A 64 5.18 6.66 13.81
CA ILE A 64 6.25 7.00 12.84
C ILE A 64 5.62 7.31 11.49
N PHE A 65 4.71 6.46 11.02
CA PHE A 65 3.99 6.67 9.78
C PHE A 65 3.19 7.98 9.79
N THR A 66 2.43 8.21 10.85
CA THR A 66 1.60 9.41 11.00
C THR A 66 2.44 10.69 10.99
N ARG A 67 3.53 10.74 11.78
CA ARG A 67 4.44 11.88 11.80
C ARG A 67 5.11 12.15 10.45
N TRP A 68 5.50 11.08 9.73
CA TRP A 68 6.06 11.20 8.39
C TRP A 68 5.03 11.81 7.41
N ARG A 69 3.80 11.35 7.43
CA ARG A 69 2.74 11.90 6.56
C ARG A 69 2.40 13.35 6.90
N HIS A 70 2.59 13.78 8.14
CA HIS A 70 2.49 15.18 8.56
C HIS A 70 3.75 16.01 8.25
N GLY A 71 4.65 15.50 7.42
CA GLY A 71 5.80 16.25 6.89
C GLY A 71 7.07 16.18 7.74
N VAL A 72 7.12 15.32 8.76
CA VAL A 72 8.37 15.09 9.49
C VAL A 72 9.32 14.26 8.64
N ASP A 73 10.60 14.63 8.64
CA ASP A 73 11.63 13.96 7.84
C ASP A 73 11.79 12.48 8.21
N LEU A 74 11.62 11.60 7.21
CA LEU A 74 11.68 10.15 7.44
C LEU A 74 13.04 9.68 7.98
N PRO A 75 14.20 10.06 7.43
CA PRO A 75 15.50 9.74 8.00
C PRO A 75 15.66 10.12 9.48
N MET A 76 15.10 11.24 9.91
CA MET A 76 15.10 11.65 11.32
C MET A 76 14.27 10.68 12.17
N LEU A 77 13.05 10.36 11.73
CA LEU A 77 12.16 9.42 12.42
C LEU A 77 12.76 8.01 12.54
N LEU A 78 13.45 7.55 11.49
CA LEU A 78 14.12 6.24 11.51
C LEU A 78 15.27 6.21 12.54
N ARG A 79 16.00 7.31 12.70
CA ARG A 79 17.04 7.44 13.74
C ARG A 79 16.43 7.45 15.13
N GLU A 80 15.39 8.27 15.37
CA GLU A 80 14.68 8.29 16.65
C GLU A 80 14.17 6.89 17.06
N ALA A 81 13.57 6.15 16.12
CA ALA A 81 13.09 4.80 16.37
C ALA A 81 14.24 3.82 16.68
N SER A 82 15.37 3.96 15.98
CA SER A 82 16.57 3.15 16.20
C SER A 82 17.20 3.38 17.58
N ASP A 83 17.18 4.63 18.05
CA ASP A 83 17.77 5.02 19.33
C ASP A 83 16.85 4.68 20.54
N SER A 84 15.55 4.46 20.28
CA SER A 84 14.58 4.22 21.36
C SER A 84 14.64 2.82 21.97
N GLU A 85 15.26 1.84 21.29
CA GLU A 85 15.26 0.41 21.64
C GLU A 85 13.86 -0.23 21.73
N GLU A 86 12.80 0.50 21.40
CA GLU A 86 11.43 0.01 21.44
C GLU A 86 11.09 -0.78 20.16
N THR A 87 10.85 -2.07 20.29
CA THR A 87 10.53 -2.97 19.16
C THR A 87 9.32 -2.48 18.34
N VAL A 88 8.30 -1.92 19.00
CA VAL A 88 7.11 -1.41 18.32
C VAL A 88 7.44 -0.24 17.40
N LEU A 89 8.26 0.72 17.88
CA LEU A 89 8.70 1.85 17.06
C LEU A 89 9.62 1.42 15.92
N LEU A 90 10.50 0.45 16.15
CA LEU A 90 11.36 -0.11 15.12
C LEU A 90 10.56 -0.79 14.01
N LEU A 91 9.52 -1.56 14.34
CA LEU A 91 8.65 -2.20 13.36
C LEU A 91 7.83 -1.17 12.57
N ASP A 92 7.28 -0.15 13.25
CA ASP A 92 6.57 0.94 12.59
C ASP A 92 7.49 1.71 11.63
N ALA A 93 8.72 2.02 12.06
CA ALA A 93 9.73 2.67 11.24
C ALA A 93 10.11 1.83 10.00
N LEU A 94 10.29 0.52 10.16
CA LEU A 94 10.57 -0.40 9.06
C LEU A 94 9.43 -0.42 8.05
N HIS A 95 8.19 -0.59 8.50
CA HIS A 95 7.02 -0.64 7.61
C HIS A 95 6.79 0.72 6.94
N THR A 96 7.01 1.83 7.64
CA THR A 96 6.92 3.17 7.07
C THR A 96 7.95 3.38 5.96
N SER A 97 9.19 2.94 6.18
CA SER A 97 10.25 3.01 5.18
C SER A 97 9.92 2.20 3.93
N LEU A 98 9.45 0.97 4.11
CA LEU A 98 9.03 0.10 2.99
C LEU A 98 7.83 0.68 2.23
N PHE A 99 6.87 1.26 2.95
CA PHE A 99 5.72 1.95 2.36
C PHE A 99 6.16 3.14 1.52
N ALA A 100 7.02 4.01 2.07
CA ALA A 100 7.54 5.18 1.38
C ALA A 100 8.29 4.80 0.10
N GLN A 101 9.16 3.79 0.17
CA GLN A 101 9.90 3.28 -1.00
C GLN A 101 8.98 2.68 -2.06
N ALA A 102 7.93 1.97 -1.65
CA ALA A 102 7.00 1.36 -2.60
C ALA A 102 6.08 2.39 -3.27
N LEU A 103 5.59 3.36 -2.50
CA LEU A 103 4.68 4.38 -3.02
C LEU A 103 5.41 5.36 -3.96
N GLU A 104 6.61 5.83 -3.58
CA GLU A 104 7.36 6.84 -4.34
C GLU A 104 6.48 8.05 -4.72
N ASN A 105 6.30 8.29 -6.04
CA ASN A 105 5.48 9.38 -6.59
C ASN A 105 4.05 8.93 -6.96
N ARG A 106 3.67 7.69 -6.63
CA ARG A 106 2.32 7.18 -6.93
C ARG A 106 1.30 7.74 -5.97
N ARG A 107 0.09 7.92 -6.46
CA ARG A 107 -1.05 8.27 -5.62
C ARG A 107 -1.62 7.01 -4.97
N LEU A 108 -2.02 7.13 -3.72
CA LEU A 108 -2.70 6.07 -2.99
C LEU A 108 -4.16 6.44 -2.74
N VAL A 109 -5.06 5.51 -2.98
CA VAL A 109 -6.48 5.60 -2.63
C VAL A 109 -6.83 4.38 -1.78
N LEU A 110 -7.47 4.58 -0.64
CA LEU A 110 -7.92 3.51 0.25
C LEU A 110 -9.43 3.40 0.25
N LEU A 111 -9.93 2.17 0.05
CA LEU A 111 -11.26 1.73 0.44
C LEU A 111 -11.07 0.86 1.69
N SER A 112 -11.38 1.39 2.86
CA SER A 112 -11.13 0.75 4.14
C SER A 112 -12.18 1.17 5.18
N HIS A 113 -12.07 0.65 6.39
CA HIS A 113 -12.89 1.06 7.54
C HIS A 113 -12.23 2.17 8.39
N LEU A 114 -11.13 2.75 7.91
CA LEU A 114 -10.54 3.92 8.54
C LEU A 114 -11.45 5.13 8.36
N ASP A 115 -11.43 6.02 9.34
CA ASP A 115 -12.13 7.29 9.29
C ASP A 115 -11.64 8.14 8.11
N GLN A 116 -12.58 8.75 7.36
CA GLN A 116 -12.27 9.55 6.18
C GLN A 116 -11.34 10.71 6.50
N GLU A 117 -11.67 11.50 7.54
CA GLU A 117 -10.87 12.66 7.92
C GLU A 117 -9.43 12.26 8.25
N PHE A 118 -9.28 11.11 8.94
CA PHE A 118 -7.94 10.58 9.25
C PHE A 118 -7.17 10.17 7.99
N VAL A 119 -7.80 9.52 7.02
CA VAL A 119 -7.14 9.10 5.76
C VAL A 119 -6.73 10.31 4.93
N GLU A 120 -7.60 11.30 4.80
CA GLU A 120 -7.36 12.53 4.05
C GLU A 120 -6.30 13.41 4.71
N ASP A 121 -6.25 13.48 6.05
CA ASP A 121 -5.21 14.18 6.81
C ASP A 121 -3.80 13.60 6.57
N LEU A 122 -3.72 12.34 6.19
CA LEU A 122 -2.49 11.69 5.77
C LEU A 122 -2.13 11.88 4.29
N ASP A 123 -2.82 12.77 3.58
CA ASP A 123 -2.67 12.97 2.13
C ASP A 123 -2.85 11.66 1.34
N ILE A 124 -3.82 10.84 1.75
CA ILE A 124 -4.23 9.61 1.09
C ILE A 124 -5.68 9.78 0.62
N GLY A 125 -5.95 9.43 -0.63
CA GLY A 125 -7.32 9.48 -1.15
C GLY A 125 -8.21 8.45 -0.43
N HIS A 126 -9.42 8.86 -0.04
CA HIS A 126 -10.42 7.98 0.56
C HIS A 126 -11.48 7.61 -0.48
N ALA A 127 -11.78 6.32 -0.60
CA ALA A 127 -12.91 5.81 -1.34
C ALA A 127 -13.98 5.32 -0.35
N GLU A 128 -15.11 6.01 -0.29
CA GLU A 128 -16.19 5.65 0.63
C GLU A 128 -16.90 4.36 0.22
N THR A 129 -17.00 4.13 -1.09
CA THR A 129 -17.73 3.01 -1.68
C THR A 129 -16.99 2.40 -2.87
N PRO A 130 -17.30 1.14 -3.24
CA PRO A 130 -16.79 0.54 -4.48
C PRO A 130 -17.10 1.36 -5.75
N ASP A 131 -18.18 2.16 -5.75
CA ASP A 131 -18.53 3.00 -6.89
C ASP A 131 -17.51 4.11 -7.14
N ALA A 132 -16.84 4.59 -6.11
CA ALA A 132 -15.72 5.53 -6.27
C ALA A 132 -14.56 4.88 -7.04
N ILE A 133 -14.28 3.60 -6.79
CA ILE A 133 -13.29 2.82 -7.53
C ILE A 133 -13.72 2.62 -8.98
N ASN A 134 -15.00 2.32 -9.22
CA ASN A 134 -15.52 2.16 -10.58
C ASN A 134 -15.34 3.43 -11.43
N ARG A 135 -15.49 4.61 -10.84
CA ARG A 135 -15.22 5.89 -11.53
C ARG A 135 -13.74 6.02 -11.93
N LEU A 136 -12.81 5.62 -11.06
CA LEU A 136 -11.39 5.60 -11.38
C LEU A 136 -11.08 4.66 -12.54
N ILE A 137 -11.72 3.47 -12.56
CA ILE A 137 -11.60 2.50 -13.65
C ILE A 137 -12.04 3.11 -14.98
N GLN A 138 -13.20 3.77 -15.01
CA GLN A 138 -13.75 4.38 -16.22
C GLN A 138 -12.89 5.52 -16.79
N GLN A 139 -12.13 6.18 -15.94
CA GLN A 139 -11.24 7.30 -16.30
C GLN A 139 -9.84 6.84 -16.72
N SER A 140 -9.51 5.57 -16.54
CA SER A 140 -8.15 5.04 -16.76
C SER A 140 -8.06 4.32 -18.11
N GLU A 141 -6.98 4.55 -18.84
CA GLU A 141 -6.71 3.89 -20.13
C GLU A 141 -6.53 2.37 -19.98
N SER A 142 -5.94 1.95 -18.88
CA SER A 142 -5.77 0.54 -18.54
C SER A 142 -5.72 0.34 -17.03
N VAL A 143 -6.15 -0.83 -16.59
CA VAL A 143 -6.25 -1.19 -15.17
C VAL A 143 -5.66 -2.56 -14.94
N THR A 144 -4.84 -2.68 -13.92
CA THR A 144 -4.39 -3.98 -13.38
C THR A 144 -5.14 -4.27 -12.09
N VAL A 145 -5.66 -5.48 -11.96
CA VAL A 145 -6.32 -5.95 -10.73
C VAL A 145 -5.49 -7.05 -10.08
N LEU A 146 -5.15 -6.86 -8.81
CA LEU A 146 -4.41 -7.82 -8.01
C LEU A 146 -5.31 -8.36 -6.88
N HIS A 147 -5.60 -9.65 -6.92
CA HIS A 147 -6.25 -10.34 -5.82
C HIS A 147 -5.20 -10.83 -4.83
N GLU A 148 -5.50 -10.79 -3.53
CA GLU A 148 -4.58 -11.17 -2.45
C GLU A 148 -3.21 -10.48 -2.58
N ALA A 149 -3.23 -9.18 -2.86
CA ALA A 149 -2.04 -8.40 -3.21
C ALA A 149 -0.94 -8.45 -2.15
N ASN A 150 -1.32 -8.56 -0.87
CA ASN A 150 -0.39 -8.72 0.26
C ASN A 150 0.44 -10.02 0.23
N ARG A 151 0.04 -10.98 -0.61
CA ARG A 151 0.73 -12.28 -0.81
C ARG A 151 1.47 -12.36 -2.14
N LEU A 152 1.23 -11.42 -3.05
CA LEU A 152 1.83 -11.42 -4.38
C LEU A 152 3.25 -10.86 -4.36
N CYS A 153 4.09 -11.42 -5.21
CA CYS A 153 5.41 -10.87 -5.54
C CYS A 153 5.55 -10.80 -7.07
N PRO A 154 4.93 -9.79 -7.72
CA PRO A 154 5.04 -9.63 -9.16
C PRO A 154 6.50 -9.47 -9.56
N LYS A 155 6.92 -10.08 -10.66
CA LYS A 155 8.26 -9.84 -11.21
C LYS A 155 8.32 -8.42 -11.74
N LYS A 156 9.38 -7.71 -11.39
CA LYS A 156 9.68 -6.40 -11.98
C LYS A 156 9.92 -6.61 -13.48
N ILE A 157 9.23 -5.86 -14.30
CA ILE A 157 9.42 -5.82 -15.75
C ILE A 157 10.66 -4.98 -16.04
#